data_661b6ac35ff7c6111f04e9703eb80849
#
_entry.id   661b6ac35ff7c6111f04e9703eb80849
#
_cell.length_a   1.000
_cell.length_b   1.000
_cell.length_c   1.000
_cell.angle_alpha   90.00
_cell.angle_beta   90.00
_cell.angle_gamma   90.00
#
_symmetry.space_group_name_H-M   'P 1'
#
loop_
_entity.id
_entity.type
_entity.pdbx_description
1 polymer ?
#
loop_
_entity_poly.entity_id
_entity_poly.type
_entity_poly.pdbx_seq_one_letter_code
_entity_poly.pdbx_strand_id
1 'polypeptide(L)'
;IIVCAVGREMFLTEDMVSDGVVVIDVGMNVKKDGKLTGDVDFENVSKHASFITPAPGGVGPMTRVMLLQNTLKAAERRLTAAV
;
A
#
# COMPACT_ATOMS: atom_id res chain seq x y z
N ILE A 1 -3.18 2.70 12.68
CA ILE A 1 -2.88 2.21 11.33
C ILE A 1 -3.28 3.28 10.33
N ILE A 2 -2.37 3.65 9.46
CA ILE A 2 -2.63 4.62 8.39
C ILE A 2 -2.47 3.90 7.06
N VAL A 3 -3.49 4.02 6.19
CA VAL A 3 -3.41 3.58 4.81
C VAL A 3 -3.36 4.82 3.93
N CYS A 4 -2.30 4.97 3.15
CA CYS A 4 -2.06 6.14 2.32
C CYS A 4 -2.21 5.79 0.84
N ALA A 5 -3.19 6.40 0.17
CA ALA A 5 -3.56 6.09 -1.21
C ALA A 5 -4.05 7.35 -1.92
N VAL A 6 -3.24 8.41 -1.91
CA VAL A 6 -3.63 9.72 -2.44
C VAL A 6 -3.01 10.04 -3.81
N GLY A 7 -1.95 9.34 -4.20
CA GLY A 7 -1.29 9.59 -5.48
C GLY A 7 -0.43 10.85 -5.50
N ARG A 8 0.15 11.24 -4.38
CA ARG A 8 1.05 12.39 -4.25
C ARG A 8 2.27 11.99 -3.47
N GLU A 9 3.46 12.12 -4.06
CA GLU A 9 4.69 11.81 -3.35
C GLU A 9 4.88 12.77 -2.16
N MET A 10 5.52 12.28 -1.10
CA MET A 10 5.81 13.02 0.13
C MET A 10 4.55 13.59 0.82
N PHE A 11 3.38 12.97 0.57
CA PHE A 11 2.13 13.43 1.19
C PHE A 11 2.12 13.18 2.70
N LEU A 12 2.50 11.97 3.13
CA LEU A 12 2.56 11.63 4.56
C LEU A 12 3.98 11.87 5.07
N THR A 13 4.13 12.82 5.98
CA THR A 13 5.40 13.22 6.56
C THR A 13 5.49 12.84 8.04
N GLU A 14 6.68 12.88 8.61
CA GLU A 14 6.92 12.43 9.98
C GLU A 14 6.17 13.23 11.04
N ASP A 15 5.85 14.49 10.77
CA ASP A 15 5.08 15.34 11.68
C ASP A 15 3.60 14.97 11.75
N MET A 16 3.13 14.12 10.85
CA MET A 16 1.73 13.66 10.79
C MET A 16 1.50 12.35 11.50
N VAL A 17 2.55 11.70 12.01
CA VAL A 17 2.45 10.36 12.58
C VAL A 17 2.90 10.33 14.02
N SER A 18 2.39 9.34 14.76
CA SER A 18 2.80 9.07 16.14
C SER A 18 3.81 7.91 16.16
N ASP A 19 4.62 7.85 17.20
CA ASP A 19 5.54 6.74 17.40
C ASP A 19 4.76 5.42 17.52
N GLY A 20 5.25 4.38 16.87
CA GLY A 20 4.61 3.08 16.84
C GLY A 20 3.55 2.92 15.76
N VAL A 21 3.35 3.92 14.90
CA VAL A 21 2.36 3.86 13.82
C VAL A 21 2.64 2.70 12.86
N VAL A 22 1.57 2.12 12.34
CA VAL A 22 1.63 1.17 11.23
C VAL A 22 1.19 1.91 9.96
N VAL A 23 2.04 1.93 8.95
CA VAL A 23 1.77 2.66 7.70
C VAL A 23 1.76 1.70 6.52
N ILE A 24 0.66 1.74 5.77
CA ILE A 24 0.49 0.98 4.53
C ILE A 24 0.43 1.98 3.39
N ASP A 25 1.47 1.98 2.55
CA ASP A 25 1.60 2.91 1.44
C ASP A 25 1.12 2.24 0.15
N VAL A 26 -0.03 2.67 -0.35
CA VAL A 26 -0.65 2.18 -1.58
C VAL A 26 -0.33 3.09 -2.75
N GLY A 27 0.26 4.25 -2.50
CA GLY A 27 0.56 5.24 -3.51
C GLY A 27 1.54 4.75 -4.57
N MET A 28 1.39 5.28 -5.78
CA MET A 28 2.28 5.00 -6.89
C MET A 28 2.53 6.29 -7.64
N ASN A 29 3.76 6.78 -7.58
CA ASN A 29 4.15 8.03 -8.21
C ASN A 29 5.43 7.83 -9.01
N VAL A 30 5.61 8.61 -10.06
CA VAL A 30 6.82 8.60 -10.87
C VAL A 30 7.59 9.88 -10.57
N LYS A 31 8.82 9.72 -10.05
CA LYS A 31 9.72 10.85 -9.81
C LYS A 31 10.23 11.42 -11.12
N LYS A 32 10.82 12.63 -11.05
CA LYS A 32 11.41 13.29 -12.21
C LYS A 32 12.50 12.45 -12.90
N ASP A 33 13.20 11.60 -12.14
CA ASP A 33 14.23 10.69 -12.66
C ASP A 33 13.66 9.39 -13.22
N GLY A 34 12.34 9.23 -13.26
CA GLY A 34 11.65 8.03 -13.74
C GLY A 34 11.50 6.92 -12.73
N LYS A 35 12.04 7.06 -11.53
CA LYS A 35 11.90 6.05 -10.48
C LYS A 35 10.52 6.11 -9.85
N LEU A 36 10.02 4.94 -9.43
CA LEU A 36 8.74 4.82 -8.75
C LEU A 36 8.90 5.11 -7.25
N THR A 37 7.89 5.74 -6.68
CA THR A 37 7.81 5.99 -5.24
C THR A 37 6.35 5.97 -4.79
N GLY A 38 6.14 5.80 -3.48
CA GLY A 38 4.81 5.90 -2.89
C GLY A 38 4.46 7.32 -2.45
N ASP A 39 3.48 7.42 -1.57
CA ASP A 39 2.98 8.69 -1.03
C ASP A 39 3.68 9.10 0.26
N VAL A 40 4.42 8.20 0.88
CA VAL A 40 4.99 8.38 2.21
C VAL A 40 6.44 8.84 2.12
N ASP A 41 6.83 9.78 2.97
CA ASP A 41 8.23 10.10 3.22
C ASP A 41 8.85 8.93 3.98
N PHE A 42 9.21 7.87 3.26
CA PHE A 42 9.63 6.59 3.83
C PHE A 42 10.82 6.75 4.78
N GLU A 43 11.80 7.52 4.39
CA GLU A 43 13.04 7.67 5.18
C GLU A 43 12.75 8.22 6.58
N ASN A 44 11.95 9.26 6.67
CA ASN A 44 11.66 9.92 7.95
C ASN A 44 10.53 9.24 8.72
N VAL A 45 9.47 8.81 8.04
CA VAL A 45 8.33 8.13 8.68
C VAL A 45 8.76 6.78 9.26
N SER A 46 9.66 6.07 8.58
CA SER A 46 10.15 4.76 9.06
C SER A 46 10.83 4.83 10.42
N LYS A 47 11.37 5.97 10.79
CA LYS A 47 12.00 6.17 12.10
C LYS A 47 11.00 6.11 13.25
N HIS A 48 9.72 6.42 12.98
CA HIS A 48 8.65 6.43 13.97
C HIS A 48 7.75 5.20 13.87
N ALA A 49 7.65 4.59 12.69
CA ALA A 49 6.72 3.49 12.44
C ALA A 49 7.19 2.19 13.10
N SER A 50 6.24 1.42 13.65
CA SER A 50 6.49 0.05 14.09
C SER A 50 6.54 -0.90 12.89
N PHE A 51 5.70 -0.66 11.90
CA PHE A 51 5.69 -1.37 10.61
C PHE A 51 5.37 -0.36 9.51
N ILE A 52 6.05 -0.51 8.37
CA ILE A 52 5.82 0.33 7.20
C ILE A 52 6.09 -0.48 5.93
N THR A 53 5.18 -0.36 4.95
CA THR A 53 5.39 -1.03 3.67
C THR A 53 6.27 -0.17 2.77
N PRO A 54 7.21 -0.77 2.03
CA PRO A 54 7.97 -0.05 1.02
C PRO A 54 7.10 0.24 -0.21
N ALA A 55 7.51 1.19 -1.01
CA ALA A 55 6.93 1.45 -2.33
C ALA A 55 8.03 1.92 -3.28
N PRO A 56 8.27 1.21 -4.38
CA PRO A 56 7.55 0.01 -4.84
C PRO A 56 7.94 -1.26 -4.08
N GLY A 57 7.23 -2.35 -4.35
CA GLY A 57 7.57 -3.68 -3.84
C GLY A 57 6.80 -4.12 -2.59
N GLY A 58 5.94 -3.25 -2.04
CA GLY A 58 5.12 -3.57 -0.86
C GLY A 58 3.72 -4.07 -1.24
N VAL A 59 2.77 -3.14 -1.31
CA VAL A 59 1.35 -3.44 -1.54
C VAL A 59 1.07 -3.92 -2.97
N GLY A 60 1.81 -3.41 -3.96
CA GLY A 60 1.59 -3.77 -5.36
C GLY A 60 1.54 -5.27 -5.63
N PRO A 61 2.57 -6.04 -5.24
CA PRO A 61 2.55 -7.50 -5.38
C PRO A 61 1.38 -8.16 -4.65
N MET A 62 1.02 -7.68 -3.46
CA MET A 62 -0.12 -8.20 -2.71
C MET A 62 -1.45 -7.93 -3.39
N THR A 63 -1.58 -6.82 -4.10
CA THR A 63 -2.78 -6.51 -4.87
C THR A 63 -3.04 -7.57 -5.93
N ARG A 64 -2.00 -8.04 -6.62
CA ARG A 64 -2.11 -9.11 -7.61
C ARG A 64 -2.55 -10.43 -6.98
N VAL A 65 -1.96 -10.79 -5.85
CA VAL A 65 -2.32 -12.01 -5.12
C VAL A 65 -3.77 -11.96 -4.67
N MET A 66 -4.21 -10.84 -4.12
CA MET A 66 -5.59 -10.68 -3.66
C MET A 66 -6.60 -10.68 -4.81
N LEU A 67 -6.21 -10.16 -5.97
CA LEU A 67 -7.06 -10.22 -7.15
C LEU A 67 -7.30 -11.67 -7.57
N LEU A 68 -6.27 -12.49 -7.60
CA LEU A 68 -6.39 -13.91 -7.92
C LEU A 68 -7.26 -14.63 -6.90
N GLN A 69 -7.04 -14.39 -5.63
CA GLN A 69 -7.82 -14.99 -4.55
C GLN A 69 -9.29 -14.59 -4.62
N ASN A 70 -9.58 -13.32 -4.83
CA ASN A 70 -10.95 -12.82 -4.93
C ASN A 70 -11.66 -13.37 -6.16
N THR A 71 -10.94 -13.54 -7.27
CA THR A 71 -11.48 -14.14 -8.48
C THR A 71 -11.88 -15.59 -8.22
N LEU A 72 -11.03 -16.35 -7.53
CA LEU A 72 -11.33 -17.73 -7.15
C LEU A 72 -12.56 -17.80 -6.25
N LYS A 73 -12.65 -16.95 -5.23
CA LYS A 73 -13.81 -16.89 -4.34
C LYS A 73 -15.09 -16.56 -5.08
N ALA A 74 -15.04 -15.63 -6.03
CA ALA A 74 -16.19 -15.28 -6.84
C ALA A 74 -16.67 -16.47 -7.67
N ALA A 75 -15.75 -17.22 -8.26
CA ALA A 75 -16.09 -18.43 -9.03
C ALA A 75 -16.70 -19.50 -8.14
N GLU A 76 -16.14 -19.74 -6.95
CA GLU A 76 -16.67 -20.71 -5.99
C GLU A 76 -18.10 -20.35 -5.56
N ARG A 77 -18.34 -19.09 -5.25
CA ARG A 77 -19.68 -18.59 -4.86
C ARG A 77 -20.68 -18.78 -5.99
N ARG A 78 -20.27 -18.54 -7.21
CA ARG A 78 -21.13 -18.70 -8.38
C ARG A 78 -21.51 -20.17 -8.58
N LEU A 79 -20.57 -21.08 -8.44
CA LEU A 79 -20.81 -22.52 -8.52
C LEU A 79 -21.79 -22.97 -7.43
N THR A 80 -21.60 -22.50 -6.21
CA THR A 80 -22.48 -22.79 -5.09
C THR A 80 -23.89 -22.22 -5.31
N ALA A 81 -23.99 -21.00 -5.80
CA ALA A 81 -25.28 -20.34 -6.06
C ALA A 81 -26.04 -20.96 -7.24
N ALA A 82 -25.33 -21.60 -8.18
CA ALA A 82 -25.96 -22.26 -9.34
C ALA A 82 -26.59 -23.59 -8.97
N VAL A 83 -26.33 -24.11 -7.80
CA VAL A 83 -26.93 -25.32 -7.26
C VAL A 83 -28.10 -25.01 -6.38
#